data_c45aa0ec25e4cbf572f2f0a321c2b455
#
_entry.id   c45aa0ec25e4cbf572f2f0a321c2b455
#
_cell.length_a   1.000
_cell.length_b   1.000
_cell.length_c   1.000
_cell.angle_alpha   90.00
_cell.angle_beta   90.00
_cell.angle_gamma   90.00
#
_symmetry.space_group_name_H-M   'P 1'
#
loop_
_entity.id
_entity.type
_entity.pdbx_description
1 polymer ?
#
loop_
_entity_poly.entity_id
_entity_poly.type
_entity_poly.pdbx_seq_one_letter_code
_entity_poly.pdbx_strand_id
1 'polypeptide(L)'
;DMWGPYSDPAWVRNDPYVNAEKLRGLHLFMSSSTGIPGRYDDPKTKQEAINTTVGFMLEGLARQQHIKMKKRLEELGIPCRHVFMANGIHNWGYWHDQLVTAYPYVKAVLG
;
A
#
# COMPACT_ATOMS: atom_id res chain seq x y z
N ASP A 1 -19.47 6.43 -7.61
CA ASP A 1 -18.07 6.26 -8.06
C ASP A 1 -17.25 7.52 -7.73
N MET A 2 -16.02 7.33 -7.23
CA MET A 2 -15.15 8.42 -6.77
C MET A 2 -14.82 9.43 -7.89
N TRP A 3 -14.63 8.95 -9.11
CA TRP A 3 -14.22 9.76 -10.26
C TRP A 3 -15.29 9.81 -11.36
N GLY A 4 -16.56 9.46 -11.06
CA GLY A 4 -17.62 9.37 -12.05
C GLY A 4 -17.57 8.05 -12.86
N PRO A 5 -18.26 8.00 -14.03
CA PRO A 5 -18.24 6.81 -14.88
C PRO A 5 -16.84 6.52 -15.39
N TYR A 6 -16.53 5.25 -15.70
CA TYR A 6 -15.19 4.82 -16.15
C TYR A 6 -14.69 5.52 -17.42
N SER A 7 -15.58 6.12 -18.19
CA SER A 7 -15.23 6.96 -19.34
C SER A 7 -14.76 8.37 -18.97
N ASP A 8 -14.90 8.79 -17.70
CA ASP A 8 -14.47 10.12 -17.27
C ASP A 8 -12.93 10.22 -17.28
N PRO A 9 -12.36 11.27 -17.91
CA PRO A 9 -10.92 11.50 -17.93
C PRO A 9 -10.29 11.68 -16.54
N ALA A 10 -11.10 11.92 -15.49
CA ALA A 10 -10.62 11.98 -14.11
C ALA A 10 -9.96 10.68 -13.65
N TRP A 11 -10.38 9.53 -14.14
CA TRP A 11 -9.74 8.24 -13.86
C TRP A 11 -8.26 8.26 -14.27
N VAL A 12 -7.98 8.64 -15.52
CA VAL A 12 -6.61 8.72 -16.04
C VAL A 12 -5.81 9.81 -15.34
N ARG A 13 -6.41 10.98 -15.11
CA ARG A 13 -5.71 12.10 -14.45
C ARG A 13 -5.27 11.78 -13.03
N ASN A 14 -6.03 10.94 -12.32
CA ASN A 14 -5.78 10.59 -10.90
C ASN A 14 -5.20 9.20 -10.69
N ASP A 15 -4.99 8.42 -11.74
CA ASP A 15 -4.37 7.10 -11.63
C ASP A 15 -2.85 7.24 -11.41
N PRO A 16 -2.32 6.83 -10.23
CA PRO A 16 -0.89 6.93 -9.94
C PRO A 16 -0.03 6.02 -10.82
N TYR A 17 -0.57 4.89 -11.30
CA TYR A 17 0.15 3.99 -12.19
C TYR A 17 0.37 4.60 -13.57
N VAL A 18 -0.67 5.21 -14.14
CA VAL A 18 -0.60 5.93 -15.43
C VAL A 18 0.34 7.14 -15.31
N ASN A 19 0.28 7.85 -14.19
CA ASN A 19 1.05 9.05 -13.94
C ASN A 19 2.38 8.80 -13.21
N ALA A 20 2.87 7.57 -13.16
CA ALA A 20 4.05 7.20 -12.38
C ALA A 20 5.30 8.00 -12.74
N GLU A 21 5.44 8.46 -13.99
CA GLU A 21 6.56 9.32 -14.42
C GLU A 21 6.63 10.64 -13.62
N LYS A 22 5.50 11.16 -13.14
CA LYS A 22 5.46 12.38 -12.31
C LYS A 22 6.08 12.20 -10.93
N LEU A 23 6.36 10.95 -10.53
CA LEU A 23 7.03 10.64 -9.26
C LEU A 23 8.55 10.73 -9.35
N ARG A 24 9.09 10.94 -10.53
CA ARG A 24 10.54 11.07 -10.76
C ARG A 24 11.11 12.23 -9.95
N GLY A 25 12.22 11.96 -9.26
CA GLY A 25 12.88 12.93 -8.39
C GLY A 25 12.33 13.00 -6.96
N LEU A 26 11.26 12.26 -6.66
CA LEU A 26 10.76 12.13 -5.28
C LEU A 26 11.46 10.98 -4.55
N HIS A 27 11.59 11.10 -3.24
CA HIS A 27 11.98 10.01 -2.36
C HIS A 27 10.76 9.16 -2.03
N LEU A 28 10.71 7.95 -2.57
CA LEU A 28 9.55 7.09 -2.49
C LEU A 28 9.76 5.92 -1.53
N PHE A 29 8.80 5.72 -0.65
CA PHE A 29 8.69 4.54 0.19
C PHE A 29 7.30 3.93 0.01
N MET A 30 7.24 2.64 -0.25
CA MET A 30 5.98 1.89 -0.35
C MET A 30 6.05 0.64 0.51
N SER A 31 5.00 0.39 1.28
CA SER A 31 4.85 -0.85 2.05
C SER A 31 3.47 -1.44 1.86
N SER A 32 3.40 -2.75 1.96
CA SER A 32 2.15 -3.52 2.01
C SER A 32 2.37 -4.84 2.73
N SER A 33 1.29 -5.42 3.23
CA SER A 33 1.30 -6.74 3.86
C SER A 33 0.66 -7.78 2.95
N THR A 34 0.62 -9.05 3.40
CA THR A 34 0.02 -10.15 2.63
C THR A 34 -1.50 -10.21 2.71
N GLY A 35 -2.10 -9.59 3.71
CA GLY A 35 -3.47 -9.85 4.14
C GLY A 35 -3.58 -11.01 5.14
N ILE A 36 -2.54 -11.83 5.32
CA ILE A 36 -2.57 -12.93 6.29
C ILE A 36 -2.60 -12.34 7.70
N PRO A 37 -3.60 -12.71 8.53
CA PRO A 37 -3.69 -12.25 9.91
C PRO A 37 -2.41 -12.49 10.70
N GLY A 38 -2.11 -11.60 11.62
CA GLY A 38 -0.91 -11.69 12.46
C GLY A 38 -1.20 -11.25 13.90
N ARG A 39 -0.21 -10.66 14.57
CA ARG A 39 -0.22 -10.41 16.02
C ARG A 39 -1.31 -9.47 16.53
N TYR A 40 -1.95 -8.72 15.65
CA TYR A 40 -3.04 -7.80 16.01
C TYR A 40 -4.43 -8.38 15.72
N ASP A 41 -4.51 -9.64 15.21
CA ASP A 41 -5.74 -10.25 14.71
C ASP A 41 -6.11 -11.48 15.52
N ASP A 42 -6.68 -11.26 16.70
CA ASP A 42 -7.25 -12.31 17.55
C ASP A 42 -8.73 -11.96 17.80
N PRO A 43 -9.63 -12.26 16.84
CA PRO A 43 -11.02 -11.84 16.91
C PRO A 43 -11.75 -12.54 18.05
N LYS A 44 -12.30 -11.74 18.98
CA LYS A 44 -13.11 -12.21 20.14
C LYS A 44 -14.60 -12.21 19.83
N THR A 45 -15.02 -11.48 18.82
CA THR A 45 -16.42 -11.32 18.43
C THR A 45 -16.65 -11.66 16.97
N LYS A 46 -17.91 -11.96 16.61
CA LYS A 46 -18.30 -12.17 15.22
C LYS A 46 -17.98 -10.94 14.34
N GLN A 47 -18.17 -9.75 14.87
CA GLN A 47 -17.89 -8.52 14.12
C GLN A 47 -16.40 -8.36 13.85
N GLU A 48 -15.54 -8.65 14.82
CA GLU A 48 -14.09 -8.64 14.64
C GLU A 48 -13.64 -9.69 13.60
N ALA A 49 -14.24 -10.88 13.59
CA ALA A 49 -13.95 -11.89 12.58
C ALA A 49 -14.35 -11.45 11.17
N ILE A 50 -15.48 -10.75 11.02
CA ILE A 50 -15.90 -10.15 9.75
C ILE A 50 -14.88 -9.06 9.33
N ASN A 51 -14.50 -8.18 10.24
CA ASN A 51 -13.54 -7.11 9.98
C ASN A 51 -12.17 -7.68 9.58
N THR A 52 -11.71 -8.74 10.22
CA THR A 52 -10.47 -9.44 9.87
C THR A 52 -10.55 -10.01 8.45
N THR A 53 -11.67 -10.62 8.07
CA THR A 53 -11.88 -11.16 6.72
C THR A 53 -11.87 -10.05 5.66
N VAL A 54 -12.56 -8.95 5.91
CA VAL A 54 -12.56 -7.79 5.02
C VAL A 54 -11.15 -7.19 4.91
N GLY A 55 -10.47 -7.05 6.04
CA GLY A 55 -9.11 -6.54 6.11
C GLY A 55 -8.10 -7.42 5.34
N PHE A 56 -8.25 -8.75 5.39
CA PHE A 56 -7.49 -9.69 4.57
C PHE A 56 -7.67 -9.41 3.07
N MET A 57 -8.92 -9.29 2.62
CA MET A 57 -9.21 -9.05 1.20
C MET A 57 -8.65 -7.71 0.72
N LEU A 58 -8.86 -6.65 1.49
CA LEU A 58 -8.40 -5.30 1.14
C LEU A 58 -6.87 -5.24 1.07
N GLU A 59 -6.17 -5.82 2.02
CA GLU A 59 -4.71 -5.82 2.02
C GLU A 59 -4.14 -6.67 0.89
N GLY A 60 -4.78 -7.81 0.56
CA GLY A 60 -4.41 -8.61 -0.59
C GLY A 60 -4.51 -7.84 -1.91
N LEU A 61 -5.57 -7.03 -2.09
CA LEU A 61 -5.71 -6.14 -3.24
C LEU A 61 -4.65 -5.03 -3.23
N ALA A 62 -4.42 -4.39 -2.09
CA ALA A 62 -3.40 -3.36 -1.94
C ALA A 62 -2.01 -3.89 -2.29
N ARG A 63 -1.67 -5.11 -1.84
CA ARG A 63 -0.40 -5.77 -2.19
C ARG A 63 -0.25 -5.99 -3.69
N GLN A 64 -1.30 -6.42 -4.38
CA GLN A 64 -1.25 -6.59 -5.82
C GLN A 64 -0.99 -5.27 -6.55
N GLN A 65 -1.63 -4.18 -6.11
CA GLN A 65 -1.38 -2.85 -6.68
C GLN A 65 0.05 -2.38 -6.38
N HIS A 66 0.58 -2.67 -5.19
CA HIS A 66 1.98 -2.39 -4.85
C HIS A 66 2.96 -3.13 -5.78
N ILE A 67 2.73 -4.42 -6.04
CA ILE A 67 3.56 -5.22 -6.97
C ILE A 67 3.52 -4.62 -8.39
N LYS A 68 2.35 -4.24 -8.87
CA LYS A 68 2.19 -3.59 -10.19
C LYS A 68 2.94 -2.25 -10.24
N MET A 69 2.79 -1.43 -9.22
CA MET A 69 3.47 -0.13 -9.14
C MET A 69 4.99 -0.30 -9.04
N LYS A 70 5.47 -1.29 -8.25
CA LYS A 70 6.90 -1.62 -8.19
C LYS A 70 7.46 -1.90 -9.58
N LYS A 71 6.81 -2.79 -10.33
CA LYS A 71 7.22 -3.11 -11.70
C LYS A 71 7.23 -1.88 -12.60
N ARG A 72 6.20 -1.03 -12.51
CA ARG A 72 6.11 0.21 -13.29
C ARG A 72 7.24 1.18 -12.97
N LEU A 73 7.55 1.37 -11.71
CA LEU A 73 8.65 2.25 -11.29
C LEU A 73 10.02 1.71 -11.76
N GLU A 74 10.21 0.38 -11.70
CA GLU A 74 11.43 -0.28 -12.23
C GLU A 74 11.56 -0.10 -13.75
N GLU A 75 10.50 -0.27 -14.52
CA GLU A 75 10.48 -0.03 -15.97
C GLU A 75 10.84 1.42 -16.33
N LEU A 76 10.42 2.39 -15.50
CA LEU A 76 10.72 3.80 -15.67
C LEU A 76 12.09 4.21 -15.09
N GLY A 77 12.79 3.31 -14.39
CA GLY A 77 14.05 3.62 -13.71
C GLY A 77 13.86 4.63 -12.56
N ILE A 78 12.70 4.62 -11.89
CA ILE A 78 12.39 5.50 -10.76
C ILE A 78 12.69 4.75 -9.46
N PRO A 79 13.65 5.19 -8.64
CA PRO A 79 13.98 4.55 -7.37
C PRO A 79 12.82 4.61 -6.38
N CYS A 80 12.56 3.51 -5.70
CA CYS A 80 11.58 3.44 -4.61
C CYS A 80 12.04 2.40 -3.59
N ARG A 81 11.92 2.70 -2.30
CA ARG A 81 12.09 1.72 -1.24
C ARG A 81 10.80 0.91 -1.08
N HIS A 82 10.85 -0.36 -1.43
CA HIS A 82 9.73 -1.28 -1.29
C HIS A 82 9.91 -2.20 -0.08
N VAL A 83 8.87 -2.32 0.77
CA VAL A 83 8.82 -3.24 1.90
C VAL A 83 7.55 -4.08 1.80
N PHE A 84 7.73 -5.40 1.74
CA PHE A 84 6.64 -6.37 1.73
C PHE A 84 6.64 -7.12 3.06
N MET A 85 5.67 -6.82 3.92
CA MET A 85 5.50 -7.48 5.21
C MET A 85 4.93 -8.89 5.02
N ALA A 86 5.40 -9.84 5.83
CA ALA A 86 4.96 -11.23 5.75
C ALA A 86 3.53 -11.46 6.25
N ASN A 87 3.11 -10.69 7.27
CA ASN A 87 1.78 -10.76 7.88
C ASN A 87 1.19 -9.37 8.02
N GLY A 88 -0.11 -9.30 8.08
CA GLY A 88 -0.89 -8.09 8.34
C GLY A 88 -2.08 -7.97 7.42
N ILE A 89 -3.22 -7.58 8.02
CA ILE A 89 -4.44 -7.22 7.33
C ILE A 89 -4.54 -5.69 7.22
N HIS A 90 -5.59 -5.19 6.60
CA HIS A 90 -5.86 -3.76 6.49
C HIS A 90 -6.32 -3.19 7.83
N ASN A 91 -5.36 -2.92 8.74
CA ASN A 91 -5.59 -2.53 10.14
C ASN A 91 -4.47 -1.61 10.66
N TRP A 92 -4.84 -0.70 11.56
CA TRP A 92 -3.98 0.32 12.14
C TRP A 92 -2.71 -0.20 12.82
N GLY A 93 -2.77 -1.35 13.50
CA GLY A 93 -1.61 -1.95 14.16
C GLY A 93 -0.47 -2.21 13.18
N TYR A 94 -0.78 -2.76 12.01
CA TYR A 94 0.21 -3.03 10.97
C TYR A 94 0.70 -1.76 10.27
N TRP A 95 -0.17 -0.77 10.07
CA TRP A 95 0.26 0.51 9.50
C TRP A 95 1.20 1.27 10.42
N HIS A 96 0.98 1.19 11.74
CA HIS A 96 1.95 1.69 12.71
C HIS A 96 3.31 1.01 12.54
N ASP A 97 3.36 -0.31 12.45
CA ASP A 97 4.63 -1.05 12.24
C ASP A 97 5.30 -0.68 10.91
N GLN A 98 4.52 -0.50 9.86
CA GLN A 98 5.02 -0.04 8.56
C GLN A 98 5.59 1.38 8.64
N LEU A 99 4.95 2.27 9.38
CA LEU A 99 5.45 3.63 9.62
C LEU A 99 6.76 3.61 10.40
N VAL A 100 6.85 2.80 11.46
CA VAL A 100 8.10 2.60 12.22
C VAL A 100 9.21 2.08 11.30
N THR A 101 8.89 1.15 10.41
CA THR A 101 9.83 0.63 9.40
C THR A 101 10.26 1.71 8.40
N ALA A 102 9.37 2.61 8.02
CA ALA A 102 9.67 3.72 7.10
C ALA A 102 10.51 4.83 7.75
N TYR A 103 10.39 5.02 9.07
CA TYR A 103 10.97 6.15 9.78
C TYR A 103 12.48 6.36 9.55
N PRO A 104 13.34 5.32 9.61
CA PRO A 104 14.77 5.50 9.33
C PRO A 104 15.06 6.02 7.92
N TYR A 105 14.28 5.57 6.95
CA TYR A 105 14.38 6.04 5.56
C TYR A 105 13.97 7.51 5.44
N VAL A 106 12.83 7.88 6.03
CA VAL A 106 12.34 9.27 6.04
C VAL A 106 13.36 10.18 6.74
N LYS A 107 13.89 9.76 7.89
CA LYS A 107 14.90 10.50 8.64
C LYS A 107 16.16 10.72 7.81
N ALA A 108 16.64 9.71 7.10
CA ALA A 108 17.84 9.82 6.26
C ALA A 108 17.66 10.81 5.10
N VAL A 109 16.43 10.97 4.59
CA VAL A 109 16.10 11.92 3.51
C VAL A 109 15.97 13.35 4.03
N LEU A 110 15.41 13.51 5.23
CA LEU A 110 15.15 14.84 5.81
C LEU A 110 16.36 15.42 6.55
N GLY A 111 17.31 14.61 6.90
CA GLY A 111 18.53 15.01 7.63
C GLY A 111 18.36 14.95 9.14
#